data_0ea1c29612f9574ac2b4e9ea790bec98
#
_entry.id   0ea1c29612f9574ac2b4e9ea790bec98
#
_cell.length_a   1.000
_cell.length_b   1.000
_cell.length_c   1.000
_cell.angle_alpha   90.00
_cell.angle_beta   90.00
_cell.angle_gamma   90.00
#
_symmetry.space_group_name_H-M   'P 1'
#
loop_
_entity.id
_entity.type
_entity.pdbx_description
1 polymer ?
#
loop_
_entity_poly.entity_id
_entity_poly.type
_entity_poly.pdbx_seq_one_letter_code
_entity_poly.pdbx_strand_id
1 'polypeptide(L)'
;MPKMLFAAKTIEYEGPYGTATRKYVIRLGDLDAIRLGTREKKSFFGLIKKPERYLEFRTHGIMGIDAPIVVGEYDEDKEEFRMFLEKAKQFASDNDIEIQKI
;
A
#
# COMPACT_ATOMS: atom_id res chain seq x y z
N MET A 1 10.99 -2.02 5.42
CA MET A 1 9.93 -1.46 4.59
C MET A 1 9.26 -2.56 3.77
N PRO A 2 7.94 -2.56 3.61
CA PRO A 2 7.28 -3.56 2.79
C PRO A 2 7.70 -3.45 1.33
N LYS A 3 7.71 -4.59 0.66
CA LYS A 3 8.00 -4.67 -0.78
C LYS A 3 6.73 -5.02 -1.53
N MET A 4 6.54 -4.40 -2.68
CA MET A 4 5.43 -4.69 -3.57
C MET A 4 5.92 -4.86 -4.99
N LEU A 5 5.43 -5.91 -5.65
CA LEU A 5 5.69 -6.16 -7.06
C LEU A 5 4.36 -6.22 -7.79
N PHE A 6 4.21 -5.38 -8.81
CA PHE A 6 2.99 -5.32 -9.62
C PHE A 6 3.21 -6.11 -10.91
N ALA A 7 2.37 -7.11 -11.12
CA ALA A 7 2.27 -7.82 -12.39
C ALA A 7 0.99 -7.37 -13.12
N ALA A 8 0.65 -8.02 -14.24
CA ALA A 8 -0.51 -7.61 -15.04
C ALA A 8 -1.83 -7.66 -14.25
N LYS A 9 -2.03 -8.72 -13.45
CA LYS A 9 -3.29 -8.95 -12.70
C LYS A 9 -3.06 -9.37 -11.25
N THR A 10 -1.85 -9.23 -10.74
CA THR A 10 -1.51 -9.60 -9.37
C THR A 10 -0.58 -8.58 -8.75
N ILE A 11 -0.66 -8.49 -7.42
CA ILE A 11 0.27 -7.70 -6.62
C ILE A 11 0.90 -8.64 -5.61
N GLU A 12 2.21 -8.77 -5.62
CA GLU A 12 2.94 -9.48 -4.58
C GLU A 12 3.36 -8.49 -3.50
N TYR A 13 2.94 -8.77 -2.28
CA TYR A 13 3.25 -7.96 -1.13
C TYR A 13 4.08 -8.78 -0.14
N GLU A 14 5.19 -8.21 0.31
CA GLU A 14 6.03 -8.80 1.34
C GLU A 14 6.16 -7.81 2.48
N GLY A 15 5.71 -8.20 3.66
CA GLY A 15 5.68 -7.32 4.80
C GLY A 15 5.82 -8.05 6.12
N PRO A 16 5.91 -7.31 7.23
CA PRO A 16 6.14 -7.88 8.55
C PRO A 16 4.95 -8.72 9.02
N TYR A 17 5.26 -9.84 9.68
CA TYR A 17 4.31 -10.69 10.35
C TYR A 17 4.91 -11.12 11.69
N GLY A 18 4.64 -10.36 12.74
CA GLY A 18 5.32 -10.53 14.02
C GLY A 18 6.81 -10.23 13.89
N THR A 19 7.67 -11.20 14.22
CA THR A 19 9.12 -11.10 14.08
C THR A 19 9.63 -11.63 12.74
N ALA A 20 8.72 -12.18 11.92
CA ALA A 20 9.04 -12.75 10.60
C ALA A 20 8.53 -11.84 9.49
N THR A 21 8.90 -12.18 8.26
CA THR A 21 8.37 -11.56 7.04
C THR A 21 7.46 -12.55 6.35
N ARG A 22 6.31 -12.09 5.88
CA ARG A 22 5.36 -12.94 5.16
C ARG A 22 5.04 -12.33 3.79
N LYS A 23 4.91 -13.21 2.79
CA LYS A 23 4.58 -12.86 1.43
C LYS A 23 3.13 -13.20 1.13
N TYR A 24 2.43 -12.24 0.51
CA TYR A 24 1.05 -12.42 0.06
C TYR A 24 0.97 -12.16 -1.42
N VAL A 25 0.11 -12.91 -2.09
CA VAL A 25 -0.24 -12.67 -3.49
C VAL A 25 -1.68 -12.18 -3.54
N ILE A 26 -1.86 -10.94 -3.99
CA ILE A 26 -3.18 -10.34 -4.14
C ILE A 26 -3.58 -10.46 -5.61
N ARG A 27 -4.60 -11.23 -5.87
CA ARG A 27 -5.16 -11.36 -7.22
C ARG A 27 -6.16 -10.25 -7.46
N LEU A 28 -6.40 -9.92 -8.72
CA LEU A 28 -7.38 -8.89 -9.10
C LEU A 28 -8.75 -9.15 -8.48
N GLY A 29 -9.20 -10.41 -8.44
CA GLY A 29 -10.47 -10.79 -7.83
C GLY A 29 -10.54 -10.66 -6.31
N ASP A 30 -9.39 -10.58 -5.63
CA ASP A 30 -9.30 -10.42 -4.18
C ASP A 30 -9.21 -8.96 -3.76
N LEU A 31 -9.02 -8.05 -4.72
CA LEU A 31 -8.84 -6.63 -4.46
C LEU A 31 -10.19 -5.90 -4.52
N ASP A 32 -10.57 -5.29 -3.41
CA ASP A 32 -11.82 -4.52 -3.33
C ASP A 32 -11.65 -3.06 -3.72
N ALA A 33 -10.55 -2.44 -3.31
CA ALA A 33 -10.29 -1.03 -3.59
C ALA A 33 -8.82 -0.67 -3.42
N ILE A 34 -8.38 0.33 -4.16
CA ILE A 34 -7.10 1.01 -3.95
C ILE A 34 -7.44 2.45 -3.59
N ARG A 35 -6.92 2.93 -2.47
CA ARG A 35 -7.24 4.26 -1.95
C ARG A 35 -5.96 5.04 -1.69
N LEU A 36 -5.96 6.31 -2.06
CA LEU A 36 -4.89 7.25 -1.77
C LEU A 36 -5.39 8.28 -0.77
N GLY A 37 -4.73 8.35 0.37
CA GLY A 37 -5.11 9.27 1.43
C GLY A 37 -3.93 10.03 1.99
N THR A 38 -4.23 10.93 2.91
CA THR A 38 -3.26 11.70 3.65
C THR A 38 -3.57 11.56 5.13
N ARG A 39 -2.55 11.30 5.92
CA ARG A 39 -2.66 11.21 7.36
C ARG A 39 -1.57 12.03 8.03
N GLU A 40 -1.73 12.30 9.30
CA GLU A 40 -0.74 13.02 10.08
C GLU A 40 0.26 12.03 10.68
N LYS A 41 1.54 12.26 10.39
CA LYS A 41 2.64 11.49 10.97
C LYS A 41 3.24 12.28 12.12
N LYS A 42 3.28 11.68 13.29
CA LYS A 42 3.92 12.28 14.48
C LYS A 42 5.37 11.83 14.55
N SER A 43 6.28 12.78 14.75
CA SER A 43 7.69 12.52 14.96
C SER A 43 8.20 13.27 16.19
N PHE A 44 9.39 12.93 16.68
CA PHE A 44 9.99 13.54 17.89
C PHE A 44 9.03 13.56 19.09
N PHE A 45 8.58 12.36 19.49
CA PHE A 45 7.67 12.19 20.64
C PHE A 45 6.36 12.97 20.48
N GLY A 46 5.91 13.15 19.24
CA GLY A 46 4.65 13.85 18.96
C GLY A 46 4.75 15.37 18.90
N LEU A 47 5.95 15.93 18.98
CA LEU A 47 6.16 17.38 18.92
C LEU A 47 6.10 17.94 17.51
N ILE A 48 6.43 17.12 16.50
CA ILE A 48 6.39 17.52 15.10
C ILE A 48 5.34 16.69 14.40
N LYS A 49 4.39 17.36 13.74
CA LYS A 49 3.33 16.73 12.95
C LYS A 49 3.55 17.07 11.48
N LYS A 50 3.68 16.05 10.64
CA LYS A 50 3.86 16.22 9.19
C LYS A 50 2.79 15.44 8.44
N PRO A 51 2.25 15.98 7.34
CA PRO A 51 1.34 15.22 6.50
C PRO A 51 2.11 14.10 5.80
N GLU A 52 1.50 12.93 5.72
CA GLU A 52 2.03 11.75 5.06
C GLU A 52 0.99 11.20 4.12
N ARG A 53 1.36 10.98 2.86
CA ARG A 53 0.50 10.28 1.92
C ARG A 53 0.60 8.78 2.18
N TYR A 54 -0.46 8.06 1.88
CA TYR A 54 -0.44 6.61 1.97
C TYR A 54 -1.33 5.99 0.89
N LEU A 55 -0.94 4.78 0.47
CA LEU A 55 -1.76 3.92 -0.36
C LEU A 55 -2.35 2.81 0.50
N GLU A 56 -3.64 2.58 0.34
CA GLU A 56 -4.37 1.53 1.04
C GLU A 56 -4.93 0.55 0.02
N PHE A 57 -4.61 -0.72 0.20
CA PHE A 57 -5.14 -1.80 -0.62
C PHE A 57 -6.12 -2.61 0.21
N ARG A 58 -7.39 -2.52 -0.12
CA ARG A 58 -8.46 -3.26 0.56
C ARG A 58 -8.68 -4.57 -0.16
N THR A 59 -8.63 -5.66 0.58
CA THR A 59 -8.74 -7.01 0.04
C THR A 59 -9.74 -7.84 0.83
N HIS A 60 -10.18 -8.93 0.22
CA HIS A 60 -11.00 -9.94 0.89
C HIS A 60 -10.51 -11.33 0.52
N GLY A 61 -10.83 -12.33 1.35
CA GLY A 61 -10.55 -13.74 1.06
C GLY A 61 -9.08 -14.13 1.13
N ILE A 62 -8.20 -13.28 1.62
CA ILE A 62 -6.78 -13.59 1.77
C ILE A 62 -6.52 -14.01 3.22
N MET A 63 -6.13 -15.28 3.40
CA MET A 63 -5.83 -15.82 4.72
C MET A 63 -4.66 -15.07 5.38
N GLY A 64 -4.86 -14.62 6.61
CA GLY A 64 -3.86 -13.91 7.38
C GLY A 64 -3.82 -12.40 7.19
N ILE A 65 -4.68 -11.85 6.32
CA ILE A 65 -4.84 -10.40 6.19
C ILE A 65 -6.22 -10.01 6.72
N ASP A 66 -6.26 -9.43 7.92
CA ASP A 66 -7.50 -8.99 8.57
C ASP A 66 -7.74 -7.49 8.42
N ALA A 67 -6.74 -6.76 7.95
CA ALA A 67 -6.79 -5.31 7.82
C ALA A 67 -6.27 -4.88 6.45
N PRO A 68 -6.64 -3.67 5.98
CA PRO A 68 -6.08 -3.15 4.73
C PRO A 68 -4.55 -3.08 4.77
N ILE A 69 -3.93 -3.34 3.63
CA ILE A 69 -2.49 -3.17 3.47
C ILE A 69 -2.22 -1.69 3.22
N VAL A 70 -1.41 -1.08 4.06
CA VAL A 70 -1.09 0.36 3.97
C VAL A 70 0.38 0.55 3.71
N VAL A 71 0.69 1.31 2.67
CA VAL A 71 2.06 1.71 2.34
C VAL A 71 2.14 3.23 2.47
N GLY A 72 2.93 3.69 3.44
CA GLY A 72 3.07 5.11 3.73
C GLY A 72 4.27 5.76 3.04
N GLU A 73 4.21 7.07 2.92
CA GLU A 73 5.31 7.88 2.42
C GLU A 73 6.26 8.20 3.57
N TYR A 74 7.34 7.43 3.67
CA TYR A 74 8.36 7.66 4.70
C TYR A 74 9.33 8.75 4.26
N ASP A 75 9.80 9.57 5.20
CA ASP A 75 10.75 10.66 4.89
C ASP A 75 12.01 10.17 4.19
N GLU A 76 12.46 8.96 4.53
CA GLU A 76 13.66 8.35 3.97
C GLU A 76 13.44 7.74 2.59
N ASP A 77 12.18 7.42 2.26
CA ASP A 77 11.83 6.62 1.09
C ASP A 77 10.74 7.28 0.23
N LYS A 78 10.73 8.61 0.14
CA LYS A 78 9.75 9.34 -0.67
C LYS A 78 9.79 8.94 -2.14
N GLU A 79 10.97 8.71 -2.66
CA GLU A 79 11.17 8.28 -4.04
C GLU A 79 10.58 6.90 -4.28
N GLU A 80 10.76 5.99 -3.34
CA GLU A 80 10.21 4.65 -3.41
C GLU A 80 8.68 4.65 -3.34
N PHE A 81 8.10 5.49 -2.48
CA PHE A 81 6.65 5.68 -2.45
C PHE A 81 6.13 6.21 -3.78
N ARG A 82 6.81 7.17 -4.37
CA ARG A 82 6.43 7.71 -5.68
C ARG A 82 6.43 6.63 -6.76
N MET A 83 7.44 5.77 -6.74
CA MET A 83 7.51 4.62 -7.66
C MET A 83 6.36 3.64 -7.43
N PHE A 84 6.03 3.34 -6.19
CA PHE A 84 4.87 2.50 -5.86
C PHE A 84 3.58 3.13 -6.33
N LEU A 85 3.41 4.42 -6.13
CA LEU A 85 2.22 5.14 -6.57
C LEU A 85 2.07 5.09 -8.09
N GLU A 86 3.15 5.31 -8.84
CA GLU A 86 3.13 5.21 -10.31
C GLU A 86 2.75 3.81 -10.78
N LYS A 87 3.34 2.79 -10.17
CA LYS A 87 3.02 1.39 -10.49
C LYS A 87 1.58 1.03 -10.13
N ALA A 88 1.09 1.52 -8.99
CA ALA A 88 -0.30 1.31 -8.57
C ALA A 88 -1.28 1.97 -9.56
N LYS A 89 -0.98 3.18 -10.01
CA LYS A 89 -1.79 3.88 -11.02
C LYS A 89 -1.81 3.11 -12.33
N GLN A 90 -0.66 2.60 -12.77
CA GLN A 90 -0.58 1.81 -13.99
C GLN A 90 -1.38 0.51 -13.87
N PHE A 91 -1.23 -0.19 -12.76
CA PHE A 91 -1.99 -1.41 -12.49
C PHE A 91 -3.49 -1.15 -12.49
N ALA A 92 -3.92 -0.08 -11.84
CA ALA A 92 -5.33 0.30 -11.79
C ALA A 92 -5.87 0.64 -13.20
N SER A 93 -5.11 1.41 -13.97
CA SER A 93 -5.48 1.76 -15.35
C SER A 93 -5.59 0.53 -16.25
N ASP A 94 -4.64 -0.40 -16.14
CA ASP A 94 -4.61 -1.62 -16.95
C ASP A 94 -5.77 -2.57 -16.63
N ASN A 95 -6.35 -2.46 -15.44
CA ASN A 95 -7.42 -3.34 -14.97
C ASN A 95 -8.76 -2.63 -14.74
N ASP A 96 -8.91 -1.41 -15.27
CA ASP A 96 -10.13 -0.59 -15.13
C ASP A 96 -10.54 -0.36 -13.67
N ILE A 97 -9.57 -0.19 -12.79
CA ILE A 97 -9.80 0.13 -11.39
C ILE A 97 -9.55 1.62 -11.17
N GLU A 98 -10.46 2.29 -10.49
CA GLU A 98 -10.27 3.69 -10.09
C GLU A 98 -9.62 3.76 -8.72
N ILE A 99 -8.55 4.56 -8.61
CA ILE A 99 -7.94 4.84 -7.31
C ILE A 99 -8.77 5.91 -6.61
N GLN A 100 -9.32 5.56 -5.47
CA GLN A 100 -10.16 6.45 -4.67
C GLN A 100 -9.28 7.39 -3.87
N LYS A 101 -9.58 8.69 -3.94
CA LYS A 101 -8.94 9.70 -3.09
C LYS A 101 -9.79 9.93 -1.86
N ILE A 102 -9.14 9.88 -0.72
CA ILE A 102 -9.80 10.09 0.57
C ILE A 102 -9.48 11.50 1.07
#